data_7f30c7470e47d450bdecdd17b8d64e35
#
_entry.id   7f30c7470e47d450bdecdd17b8d64e35
#
_cell.length_a   1.000
_cell.length_b   1.000
_cell.length_c   1.000
_cell.angle_alpha   90.00
_cell.angle_beta   90.00
_cell.angle_gamma   90.00
#
_symmetry.space_group_name_H-M   'P 1'
#
loop_
_entity.id
_entity.type
_entity.pdbx_description
1 polymer ?
#
loop_
_entity_poly.entity_id
_entity_poly.type
_entity_poly.pdbx_seq_one_letter_code
_entity_poly.pdbx_strand_id
1 'polypeptide(L)'
;PILMTTNCIVPPKDSYKARLYTTGAAGYPGCKHISGEIGEEKDFSAIIEQAKHCAAPEEIERGEIIGGFAHNQVLALADDIVTAVKSGAIRKFVVMAGCDGRMKSRNYYTDFAKALPKDTVILTAGCAKYKYNKLNLGDIGGIPRVLDAGQCNDSYSLAVIALKLKEVLGPVSYTHLRAHETRH
;
A
#
# COMPACT_ATOMS: atom_id res chain seq x y z
N PRO A 1 -21.21 -7.35 1.80
CA PRO A 1 -20.60 -7.81 0.54
C PRO A 1 -19.09 -7.52 0.49
N ILE A 2 -18.39 -8.15 -0.45
CA ILE A 2 -16.95 -8.02 -0.67
C ILE A 2 -16.75 -7.69 -2.14
N LEU A 3 -16.02 -6.62 -2.45
CA LEU A 3 -15.62 -6.26 -3.81
C LEU A 3 -14.12 -6.46 -3.99
N MET A 4 -13.75 -7.28 -4.97
CA MET A 4 -12.36 -7.49 -5.37
C MET A 4 -12.12 -6.84 -6.74
N THR A 5 -11.15 -5.93 -6.79
CA THR A 5 -10.88 -5.11 -7.97
C THR A 5 -9.60 -5.47 -8.70
N THR A 6 -8.74 -6.26 -8.05
CA THR A 6 -7.40 -6.60 -8.56
C THR A 6 -7.11 -8.08 -8.41
N ASN A 7 -5.89 -8.47 -8.76
CA ASN A 7 -5.29 -9.78 -8.55
C ASN A 7 -5.31 -10.22 -7.06
N CYS A 8 -4.80 -11.41 -6.80
CA CYS A 8 -4.73 -12.01 -5.45
C CYS A 8 -6.09 -12.44 -4.88
N ILE A 9 -7.04 -12.78 -5.74
CA ILE A 9 -8.27 -13.42 -5.30
C ILE A 9 -7.95 -14.85 -4.85
N VAL A 10 -7.93 -15.05 -3.54
CA VAL A 10 -7.78 -16.38 -2.93
C VAL A 10 -9.09 -17.15 -3.19
N PRO A 11 -9.04 -18.47 -3.44
CA PRO A 11 -10.25 -19.28 -3.61
C PRO A 11 -11.27 -18.99 -2.52
N PRO A 12 -12.46 -18.45 -2.86
CA PRO A 12 -13.45 -18.06 -1.86
C PRO A 12 -14.06 -19.30 -1.20
N LYS A 13 -14.27 -19.20 0.10
CA LYS A 13 -15.03 -20.23 0.84
C LYS A 13 -16.53 -20.08 0.58
N ASP A 14 -17.27 -21.17 0.61
CA ASP A 14 -18.72 -21.16 0.41
C ASP A 14 -19.46 -20.24 1.38
N SER A 15 -18.94 -20.07 2.59
CA SER A 15 -19.51 -19.19 3.62
C SER A 15 -19.62 -17.72 3.23
N TYR A 16 -18.83 -17.25 2.26
CA TYR A 16 -18.88 -15.84 1.79
C TYR A 16 -18.91 -15.68 0.27
N LYS A 17 -18.79 -16.74 -0.51
CA LYS A 17 -18.73 -16.70 -1.97
C LYS A 17 -19.93 -15.98 -2.58
N ALA A 18 -21.13 -16.17 -2.05
CA ALA A 18 -22.35 -15.51 -2.51
C ALA A 18 -22.34 -13.98 -2.31
N ARG A 19 -21.47 -13.48 -1.43
CA ARG A 19 -21.28 -12.05 -1.15
C ARG A 19 -20.06 -11.45 -1.84
N LEU A 20 -19.32 -12.25 -2.63
CA LEU A 20 -18.13 -11.83 -3.32
C LEU A 20 -18.48 -11.36 -4.74
N TYR A 21 -18.06 -10.14 -5.04
CA TYR A 21 -18.14 -9.53 -6.36
C TYR A 21 -16.74 -9.25 -6.87
N THR A 22 -16.58 -9.31 -8.17
CA THR A 22 -15.33 -8.96 -8.86
C THR A 22 -15.60 -7.87 -9.89
N THR A 23 -14.61 -7.09 -10.28
CA THR A 23 -14.69 -6.11 -11.35
C THR A 23 -13.33 -5.88 -12.01
N GLY A 24 -13.31 -5.25 -13.17
CA GLY A 24 -12.10 -5.02 -13.96
C GLY A 24 -11.57 -6.30 -14.57
N ALA A 25 -10.26 -6.43 -14.68
CA ALA A 25 -9.61 -7.61 -15.25
C ALA A 25 -9.66 -8.85 -14.33
N ALA A 26 -9.93 -8.65 -13.03
CA ALA A 26 -9.97 -9.72 -12.04
C ALA A 26 -11.35 -10.39 -12.02
N GLY A 27 -11.38 -11.73 -12.08
CA GLY A 27 -12.58 -12.53 -11.96
C GLY A 27 -12.32 -13.83 -11.20
N TYR A 28 -13.37 -14.46 -10.71
CA TYR A 28 -13.29 -15.79 -10.11
C TYR A 28 -14.51 -16.63 -10.49
N PRO A 29 -14.34 -17.90 -10.89
CA PRO A 29 -15.45 -18.76 -11.29
C PRO A 29 -16.53 -18.89 -10.22
N GLY A 30 -17.78 -18.64 -10.61
CA GLY A 30 -18.93 -18.70 -9.72
C GLY A 30 -19.09 -17.51 -8.76
N CYS A 31 -18.33 -16.43 -8.94
CA CYS A 31 -18.57 -15.15 -8.30
C CYS A 31 -19.24 -14.18 -9.28
N LYS A 32 -20.02 -13.24 -8.75
CA LYS A 32 -20.66 -12.20 -9.56
C LYS A 32 -19.59 -11.22 -10.07
N HIS A 33 -19.63 -10.92 -11.36
CA HIS A 33 -18.72 -9.95 -11.99
C HIS A 33 -19.47 -8.69 -12.41
N ILE A 34 -18.96 -7.54 -11.98
CA ILE A 34 -19.45 -6.23 -12.40
C ILE A 34 -18.62 -5.82 -13.61
N SER A 35 -19.23 -5.91 -14.79
CA SER A 35 -18.62 -5.60 -16.08
C SER A 35 -18.51 -4.10 -16.30
N GLY A 36 -17.69 -3.69 -17.26
CA GLY A 36 -17.47 -2.31 -17.70
C GLY A 36 -16.00 -2.08 -18.06
N GLU A 37 -15.79 -1.24 -19.07
CA GLU A 37 -14.46 -0.89 -19.54
C GLU A 37 -13.74 0.07 -18.56
N ILE A 38 -12.43 0.22 -18.74
CA ILE A 38 -11.63 1.17 -17.95
C ILE A 38 -12.03 2.60 -18.32
N GLY A 39 -12.42 3.38 -17.31
CA GLY A 39 -12.85 4.77 -17.50
C GLY A 39 -14.35 4.96 -17.77
N GLU A 40 -15.12 3.88 -17.91
CA GLU A 40 -16.57 3.93 -18.03
C GLU A 40 -17.27 3.73 -16.68
N GLU A 41 -18.50 4.21 -16.60
CA GLU A 41 -19.36 3.96 -15.44
C GLU A 41 -19.71 2.47 -15.35
N LYS A 42 -19.62 1.93 -14.15
CA LYS A 42 -19.96 0.53 -13.84
C LYS A 42 -21.18 0.49 -12.93
N ASP A 43 -22.05 -0.47 -13.19
CA ASP A 43 -23.25 -0.67 -12.37
C ASP A 43 -22.91 -1.44 -11.08
N PHE A 44 -22.84 -0.71 -9.99
CA PHE A 44 -22.65 -1.26 -8.64
C PHE A 44 -23.98 -1.48 -7.89
N SER A 45 -25.13 -1.32 -8.53
CA SER A 45 -26.45 -1.40 -7.87
C SER A 45 -26.66 -2.71 -7.10
N ALA A 46 -26.27 -3.85 -7.70
CA ALA A 46 -26.45 -5.17 -7.10
C ALA A 46 -25.64 -5.34 -5.77
N ILE A 47 -24.42 -4.84 -5.70
CA ILE A 47 -23.61 -4.92 -4.48
C ILE A 47 -24.09 -3.91 -3.44
N ILE A 48 -24.53 -2.73 -3.86
CA ILE A 48 -25.09 -1.71 -2.97
C ILE A 48 -26.39 -2.22 -2.35
N GLU A 49 -27.28 -2.82 -3.16
CA GLU A 49 -28.53 -3.36 -2.67
C GLU A 49 -28.30 -4.51 -1.68
N GLN A 50 -27.37 -5.41 -1.96
CA GLN A 50 -26.99 -6.43 -0.99
C GLN A 50 -26.42 -5.83 0.30
N ALA A 51 -25.66 -4.73 0.22
CA ALA A 51 -25.10 -4.07 1.40
C ALA A 51 -26.19 -3.50 2.32
N LYS A 52 -27.27 -2.94 1.76
CA LYS A 52 -28.40 -2.40 2.54
C LYS A 52 -29.09 -3.47 3.41
N HIS A 53 -29.03 -4.74 3.01
CA HIS A 53 -29.63 -5.85 3.73
C HIS A 53 -28.64 -6.58 4.66
N CYS A 54 -27.40 -6.13 4.74
CA CYS A 54 -26.43 -6.66 5.69
C CYS A 54 -26.54 -5.98 7.06
N ALA A 55 -26.14 -6.69 8.11
CA ALA A 55 -25.96 -6.08 9.40
C ALA A 55 -24.90 -4.97 9.35
N ALA A 56 -25.07 -3.94 10.16
CA ALA A 56 -24.04 -2.91 10.31
C ALA A 56 -22.72 -3.53 10.78
N PRO A 57 -21.56 -3.05 10.28
CA PRO A 57 -20.29 -3.55 10.76
C PRO A 57 -20.05 -3.13 12.21
N GLU A 58 -19.46 -4.03 12.98
CA GLU A 58 -18.98 -3.73 14.32
C GLU A 58 -17.55 -3.19 14.27
N GLU A 59 -17.23 -2.23 15.12
CA GLU A 59 -15.87 -1.72 15.25
C GLU A 59 -14.97 -2.79 15.89
N ILE A 60 -14.01 -3.30 15.13
CA ILE A 60 -13.11 -4.37 15.58
C ILE A 60 -11.84 -3.78 16.20
N GLU A 61 -11.40 -2.62 15.69
CA GLU A 61 -10.14 -1.98 16.10
C GLU A 61 -10.24 -0.48 15.91
N ARG A 62 -9.75 0.27 16.89
CA ARG A 62 -9.67 1.73 16.84
C ARG A 62 -8.31 2.17 16.35
N GLY A 63 -8.27 3.28 15.62
CA GLY A 63 -7.05 3.92 15.16
C GLY A 63 -7.13 4.34 13.71
N GLU A 64 -6.08 4.98 13.27
CA GLU A 64 -5.92 5.49 11.91
C GLU A 64 -4.61 5.00 11.30
N ILE A 65 -4.61 4.81 10.01
CA ILE A 65 -3.41 4.58 9.21
C ILE A 65 -3.38 5.61 8.08
N ILE A 66 -2.21 6.14 7.82
CA ILE A 66 -2.01 7.13 6.76
C ILE A 66 -1.59 6.39 5.49
N GLY A 67 -2.33 6.62 4.40
CA GLY A 67 -2.06 6.05 3.08
C GLY A 67 -2.15 7.10 1.98
N GLY A 68 -2.16 6.65 0.70
CA GLY A 68 -2.36 7.54 -0.45
C GLY A 68 -1.10 8.24 -0.96
N PHE A 69 0.09 7.72 -0.64
CA PHE A 69 1.37 8.26 -1.10
C PHE A 69 1.83 7.63 -2.41
N ALA A 70 0.97 7.60 -3.43
CA ALA A 70 1.39 7.36 -4.80
C ALA A 70 2.28 8.49 -5.31
N HIS A 71 2.89 8.32 -6.49
CA HIS A 71 3.91 9.26 -6.98
C HIS A 71 3.43 10.72 -7.04
N ASN A 72 2.19 10.99 -7.43
CA ASN A 72 1.67 12.37 -7.49
C ASN A 72 1.70 13.05 -6.12
N GLN A 73 1.28 12.34 -5.06
CA GLN A 73 1.29 12.88 -3.70
C GLN A 73 2.71 13.07 -3.16
N VAL A 74 3.60 12.12 -3.42
CA VAL A 74 5.01 12.23 -2.99
C VAL A 74 5.72 13.36 -3.74
N LEU A 75 5.43 13.54 -5.03
CA LEU A 75 5.99 14.64 -5.83
C LEU A 75 5.45 16.00 -5.39
N ALA A 76 4.23 16.07 -4.90
CA ALA A 76 3.70 17.30 -4.30
C ALA A 76 4.44 17.71 -3.01
N LEU A 77 5.07 16.74 -2.32
CA LEU A 77 5.92 16.96 -1.14
C LEU A 77 7.42 17.06 -1.49
N ALA A 78 7.77 17.15 -2.77
CA ALA A 78 9.16 17.04 -3.22
C ALA A 78 10.08 18.09 -2.56
N ASP A 79 9.64 19.33 -2.44
CA ASP A 79 10.43 20.42 -1.87
C ASP A 79 10.70 20.18 -0.38
N ASP A 80 9.71 19.71 0.36
CA ASP A 80 9.86 19.37 1.78
C ASP A 80 10.78 18.17 1.97
N ILE A 81 10.66 17.15 1.13
CA ILE A 81 11.53 15.96 1.12
C ILE A 81 12.97 16.36 0.82
N VAL A 82 13.19 17.20 -0.20
CA VAL A 82 14.52 17.70 -0.58
C VAL A 82 15.15 18.51 0.57
N THR A 83 14.37 19.37 1.19
CA THR A 83 14.81 20.16 2.35
C THR A 83 15.19 19.24 3.52
N ALA A 84 14.37 18.24 3.82
CA ALA A 84 14.65 17.27 4.88
C ALA A 84 15.90 16.41 4.59
N VAL A 85 16.13 16.06 3.32
CA VAL A 85 17.36 15.34 2.92
C VAL A 85 18.59 16.24 3.02
N LYS A 86 18.52 17.47 2.52
CA LYS A 86 19.65 18.42 2.56
C LYS A 86 20.04 18.81 3.98
N SER A 87 19.07 18.91 4.89
CA SER A 87 19.32 19.16 6.32
C SER A 87 19.83 17.93 7.07
N GLY A 88 19.78 16.74 6.46
CA GLY A 88 20.15 15.48 7.09
C GLY A 88 19.06 14.90 8.00
N ALA A 89 17.87 15.49 8.03
CA ALA A 89 16.72 14.96 8.76
C ALA A 89 16.22 13.62 8.16
N ILE A 90 16.26 13.50 6.84
CA ILE A 90 16.08 12.22 6.13
C ILE A 90 17.43 11.79 5.57
N ARG A 91 17.92 10.64 6.01
CA ARG A 91 19.18 10.07 5.54
C ARG A 91 19.01 8.87 4.61
N LYS A 92 17.89 8.18 4.69
CA LYS A 92 17.67 6.95 3.92
C LYS A 92 16.23 6.79 3.48
N PHE A 93 16.05 6.25 2.28
CA PHE A 93 14.81 5.67 1.82
C PHE A 93 15.00 4.17 1.68
N VAL A 94 14.05 3.40 2.20
CA VAL A 94 14.03 1.94 2.10
C VAL A 94 12.75 1.52 1.42
N VAL A 95 12.85 0.79 0.32
CA VAL A 95 11.69 0.18 -0.32
C VAL A 95 11.40 -1.14 0.38
N MET A 96 10.27 -1.23 1.06
CA MET A 96 9.76 -2.44 1.72
C MET A 96 8.43 -2.78 1.08
N ALA A 97 8.46 -3.58 0.03
CA ALA A 97 7.28 -3.97 -0.73
C ALA A 97 7.21 -5.49 -0.87
N GLY A 98 6.07 -6.00 -1.27
CA GLY A 98 5.90 -7.43 -1.53
C GLY A 98 4.67 -8.04 -0.86
N CYS A 99 4.68 -9.37 -0.70
CA CYS A 99 3.49 -10.17 -0.42
C CYS A 99 3.35 -10.69 1.02
N ASP A 100 4.32 -10.58 1.89
CA ASP A 100 4.39 -11.28 3.19
C ASP A 100 3.47 -10.70 4.31
N GLY A 101 2.34 -10.11 3.94
CA GLY A 101 1.40 -9.53 4.91
C GLY A 101 0.58 -10.55 5.71
N ARG A 102 0.39 -11.77 5.20
CA ARG A 102 -0.61 -12.72 5.69
C ARG A 102 -0.21 -13.52 6.93
N MET A 103 1.00 -14.06 6.95
CA MET A 103 1.42 -15.03 7.98
C MET A 103 1.78 -14.34 9.28
N LYS A 104 0.98 -14.51 10.32
CA LYS A 104 1.19 -13.88 11.64
C LYS A 104 2.53 -14.23 12.28
N SER A 105 3.03 -15.45 12.06
CA SER A 105 4.31 -15.93 12.62
C SER A 105 5.55 -15.32 11.96
N ARG A 106 5.40 -14.67 10.81
CA ARG A 106 6.52 -14.03 10.11
C ARG A 106 6.63 -12.57 10.49
N ASN A 107 7.57 -12.26 11.37
CA ASN A 107 7.75 -10.91 11.92
C ASN A 107 8.91 -10.12 11.29
N TYR A 108 9.58 -10.68 10.29
CA TYR A 108 10.74 -10.07 9.67
C TYR A 108 10.55 -8.58 9.32
N TYR A 109 9.49 -8.25 8.57
CA TYR A 109 9.21 -6.87 8.19
C TYR A 109 8.85 -5.98 9.39
N THR A 110 8.14 -6.52 10.37
CA THR A 110 7.82 -5.81 11.61
C THR A 110 9.08 -5.45 12.38
N ASP A 111 9.96 -6.43 12.57
CA ASP A 111 11.19 -6.26 13.34
C ASP A 111 12.18 -5.36 12.58
N PHE A 112 12.27 -5.52 11.27
CA PHE A 112 13.09 -4.66 10.42
C PHE A 112 12.61 -3.20 10.49
N ALA A 113 11.31 -2.94 10.35
CA ALA A 113 10.75 -1.58 10.43
C ALA A 113 11.02 -0.93 11.79
N LYS A 114 10.93 -1.68 12.90
CA LYS A 114 11.26 -1.21 14.25
C LYS A 114 12.73 -0.90 14.42
N ALA A 115 13.60 -1.66 13.77
CA ALA A 115 15.06 -1.51 13.87
C ALA A 115 15.61 -0.38 12.97
N LEU A 116 14.82 0.13 12.03
CA LEU A 116 15.26 1.22 11.17
C LEU A 116 15.51 2.50 11.97
N PRO A 117 16.61 3.21 11.67
CA PRO A 117 16.90 4.52 12.25
C PRO A 117 15.74 5.50 12.06
N LYS A 118 15.58 6.45 12.98
CA LYS A 118 14.47 7.43 12.95
C LYS A 118 14.53 8.38 11.75
N ASP A 119 15.69 8.54 11.13
CA ASP A 119 15.96 9.33 9.93
C ASP A 119 15.70 8.56 8.61
N THR A 120 14.99 7.43 8.69
CA THR A 120 14.69 6.57 7.54
C THR A 120 13.21 6.61 7.19
N VAL A 121 12.92 6.81 5.90
CA VAL A 121 11.57 6.75 5.31
C VAL A 121 11.40 5.42 4.59
N ILE A 122 10.26 4.77 4.80
CA ILE A 122 9.86 3.52 4.17
C ILE A 122 8.91 3.85 3.01
N LEU A 123 9.27 3.43 1.80
CA LEU A 123 8.41 3.45 0.62
C LEU A 123 7.81 2.06 0.46
N THR A 124 6.49 1.96 0.39
CA THR A 124 5.83 0.66 0.33
C THR A 124 4.70 0.57 -0.67
N ALA A 125 4.46 -0.64 -1.17
CA ALA A 125 3.28 -1.05 -1.91
C ALA A 125 3.03 -2.55 -1.70
N GLY A 126 1.76 -2.97 -1.78
CA GLY A 126 1.38 -4.37 -1.63
C GLY A 126 1.16 -4.82 -0.20
N CYS A 127 1.14 -6.13 0.04
CA CYS A 127 0.68 -6.70 1.31
C CYS A 127 1.71 -6.65 2.45
N ALA A 128 3.01 -6.51 2.17
CA ALA A 128 4.05 -6.44 3.20
C ALA A 128 3.80 -5.31 4.20
N LYS A 129 3.20 -4.21 3.76
CA LYS A 129 2.86 -3.05 4.61
C LYS A 129 2.01 -3.40 5.83
N TYR A 130 1.16 -4.42 5.77
CA TYR A 130 0.31 -4.85 6.89
C TYR A 130 1.10 -5.38 8.08
N LYS A 131 2.41 -5.60 7.93
CA LYS A 131 3.31 -5.95 9.01
C LYS A 131 3.79 -4.76 9.84
N TYR A 132 3.71 -3.54 9.28
CA TYR A 132 4.28 -2.36 9.94
C TYR A 132 3.47 -1.06 9.80
N ASN A 133 2.41 -1.02 8.99
CA ASN A 133 1.63 0.20 8.78
C ASN A 133 0.85 0.66 10.03
N LYS A 134 0.67 -0.23 11.02
CA LYS A 134 0.06 0.10 12.33
C LYS A 134 1.10 0.40 13.41
N LEU A 135 2.40 0.32 13.10
CA LEU A 135 3.43 0.74 14.03
C LEU A 135 3.47 2.26 14.10
N ASN A 136 3.54 2.80 15.32
CA ASN A 136 3.77 4.23 15.50
C ASN A 136 5.24 4.55 15.22
N LEU A 137 5.58 4.69 13.95
CA LEU A 137 6.95 5.04 13.53
C LEU A 137 7.19 6.56 13.51
N GLY A 138 6.11 7.35 13.61
CA GLY A 138 6.19 8.81 13.61
C GLY A 138 6.41 9.42 12.23
N ASP A 139 6.86 10.66 12.23
CA ASP A 139 7.13 11.46 11.03
C ASP A 139 8.51 12.15 11.13
N ILE A 140 8.92 12.76 10.03
CA ILE A 140 10.13 13.60 9.94
C ILE A 140 9.69 14.94 9.37
N GLY A 141 9.49 15.93 10.25
CA GLY A 141 9.06 17.27 9.82
C GLY A 141 7.69 17.28 9.13
N GLY A 142 6.77 16.44 9.59
CA GLY A 142 5.44 16.28 9.01
C GLY A 142 5.35 15.26 7.85
N ILE A 143 6.48 14.71 7.41
CA ILE A 143 6.52 13.64 6.40
C ILE A 143 6.41 12.29 7.11
N PRO A 144 5.33 11.51 6.93
CA PRO A 144 5.21 10.20 7.55
C PRO A 144 6.39 9.29 7.18
N ARG A 145 6.89 8.54 8.15
CA ARG A 145 7.99 7.59 7.90
C ARG A 145 7.58 6.38 7.07
N VAL A 146 6.28 6.13 6.89
CA VAL A 146 5.75 5.12 5.98
C VAL A 146 4.94 5.81 4.89
N LEU A 147 5.44 5.79 3.67
CA LEU A 147 4.78 6.32 2.49
C LEU A 147 4.19 5.14 1.69
N ASP A 148 2.91 4.91 1.90
CA ASP A 148 2.17 3.80 1.29
C ASP A 148 1.58 4.22 -0.05
N ALA A 149 2.15 3.71 -1.14
CA ALA A 149 1.68 3.97 -2.51
C ALA A 149 0.41 3.19 -2.88
N GLY A 150 0.05 2.16 -2.12
CA GLY A 150 -1.15 1.36 -2.39
C GLY A 150 -0.89 -0.14 -2.53
N GLN A 151 -1.49 -0.77 -3.52
CA GLN A 151 -1.42 -2.22 -3.76
C GLN A 151 -0.26 -2.61 -4.69
N CYS A 152 -0.19 -3.89 -5.08
CA CYS A 152 0.91 -4.38 -5.92
C CYS A 152 1.01 -3.64 -7.26
N ASN A 153 -0.10 -3.23 -7.85
CA ASN A 153 -0.13 -2.46 -9.10
C ASN A 153 0.50 -1.07 -8.94
N ASP A 154 0.51 -0.54 -7.72
CA ASP A 154 1.09 0.77 -7.40
C ASP A 154 2.61 0.73 -7.20
N SER A 155 3.24 -0.43 -7.40
CA SER A 155 4.71 -0.57 -7.45
C SER A 155 5.33 0.30 -8.55
N TYR A 156 4.58 0.63 -9.60
CA TYR A 156 4.97 1.63 -10.59
C TYR A 156 5.23 3.00 -9.94
N SER A 157 4.39 3.42 -8.99
CA SER A 157 4.60 4.66 -8.25
C SER A 157 5.92 4.65 -7.48
N LEU A 158 6.30 3.52 -6.90
CA LEU A 158 7.60 3.41 -6.19
C LEU A 158 8.78 3.62 -7.16
N ALA A 159 8.69 3.08 -8.37
CA ALA A 159 9.71 3.28 -9.40
C ALA A 159 9.80 4.75 -9.83
N VAL A 160 8.66 5.39 -10.06
CA VAL A 160 8.61 6.83 -10.43
C VAL A 160 9.19 7.69 -9.32
N ILE A 161 8.81 7.45 -8.06
CA ILE A 161 9.35 8.16 -6.90
C ILE A 161 10.88 8.00 -6.84
N ALA A 162 11.37 6.76 -6.97
CA ALA A 162 12.80 6.48 -6.91
C ALA A 162 13.60 7.20 -8.00
N LEU A 163 13.07 7.21 -9.24
CA LEU A 163 13.69 7.92 -10.37
C LEU A 163 13.72 9.43 -10.14
N LYS A 164 12.63 10.00 -9.64
CA LYS A 164 12.55 11.44 -9.34
C LYS A 164 13.44 11.85 -8.17
N LEU A 165 13.48 11.08 -7.11
CA LEU A 165 14.41 11.32 -6.01
C LEU A 165 15.87 11.30 -6.49
N LYS A 166 16.21 10.36 -7.36
CA LYS A 166 17.53 10.30 -7.99
C LYS A 166 17.83 11.57 -8.79
N GLU A 167 16.89 12.03 -9.61
CA GLU A 167 17.04 13.22 -10.46
C GLU A 167 17.31 14.48 -9.61
N VAL A 168 16.56 14.64 -8.53
CA VAL A 168 16.61 15.87 -7.70
C VAL A 168 17.76 15.84 -6.68
N LEU A 169 18.08 14.67 -6.11
CA LEU A 169 19.11 14.53 -5.08
C LEU A 169 20.49 14.20 -5.64
N GLY A 170 20.59 13.88 -6.93
CA GLY A 170 21.84 13.57 -7.62
C GLY A 170 22.39 12.16 -7.30
N PRO A 171 23.61 11.83 -7.80
CA PRO A 171 24.19 10.48 -7.70
C PRO A 171 24.48 10.00 -6.27
N VAL A 172 24.59 10.91 -5.29
CA VAL A 172 24.81 10.55 -3.88
C VAL A 172 23.64 9.79 -3.26
N SER A 173 22.46 9.89 -3.87
CA SER A 173 21.22 9.28 -3.39
C SER A 173 21.13 7.77 -3.63
N TYR A 174 21.92 7.19 -4.53
CA TYR A 174 21.85 5.76 -4.85
C TYR A 174 22.23 4.83 -3.68
N THR A 175 23.11 5.28 -2.82
CA THR A 175 23.51 4.51 -1.65
C THR A 175 22.44 4.45 -0.57
N HIS A 176 21.38 5.25 -0.71
CA HIS A 176 20.32 5.40 0.28
C HIS A 176 19.03 4.66 -0.11
N LEU A 177 18.90 4.23 -1.37
CA LEU A 177 17.74 3.47 -1.83
C LEU A 177 18.09 1.97 -1.85
N ARG A 178 17.54 1.22 -0.90
CA ARG A 178 17.68 -0.24 -0.87
C ARG A 178 16.32 -0.90 -1.07
N ALA A 179 16.23 -1.76 -2.08
CA ALA A 179 15.09 -2.65 -2.25
C ALA A 179 15.34 -3.90 -1.38
N HIS A 180 14.37 -4.24 -0.56
CA HIS A 180 14.38 -5.46 0.22
C HIS A 180 13.27 -6.38 -0.30
N GLU A 181 13.66 -7.40 -1.03
CA GLU A 181 12.76 -8.40 -1.57
C GLU A 181 13.10 -9.74 -0.89
N THR A 182 12.12 -10.33 -0.22
CA THR A 182 12.26 -11.70 0.27
C THR A 182 11.85 -12.66 -0.84
N ARG A 183 12.80 -13.38 -1.41
CA ARG A 183 12.51 -14.57 -2.22
C ARG A 183 12.10 -15.71 -1.27
N HIS A 184 11.00 -16.36 -1.61
CA HIS A 184 10.56 -17.63 -1.01
C HIS A 184 11.17 -18.79 -1.77
#